data_b8b1071f37835cfec9ea3cc12fa69910
#
_entry.id   b8b1071f37835cfec9ea3cc12fa69910
#
_cell.length_a   1.000
_cell.length_b   1.000
_cell.length_c   1.000
_cell.angle_alpha   90.00
_cell.angle_beta   90.00
_cell.angle_gamma   90.00
#
_symmetry.space_group_name_H-M   'P 1'
#
loop_
_entity.id
_entity.type
_entity.pdbx_description
1 polymer ?
#
loop_
_entity_poly.entity_id
_entity_poly.type
_entity_poly.pdbx_seq_one_letter_code
_entity_poly.pdbx_strand_id
1 'polypeptide(L)'
;ECYWNYAEKKGYSGTAVFTKKHPLKVWNGIGMEEHDQEGRVITLEFEDFFFVTVYTPNSQSELKRLDYRMKWEDDFREYLQELDKEKPVIMTGDLNVAHEEIDLKNPKTNKKNAGFTQEERDKFTELLGAGFVDSFRYLNPELAGAYTWWSYRFKAREKDAGWRIDYFVVSERWKEKIEDAIIYK
;
A
#
# COMPACT_ATOMS: atom_id res chain seq x y z
N GLU A 1 14.10 1.43 -17.54
CA GLU A 1 14.95 1.83 -16.40
C GLU A 1 14.51 1.09 -15.14
N CYS A 2 15.42 0.94 -14.18
CA CYS A 2 15.19 0.22 -12.94
C CYS A 2 15.72 1.06 -11.79
N TYR A 3 14.86 1.26 -10.78
CA TYR A 3 15.20 2.00 -9.57
C TYR A 3 14.99 1.09 -8.36
N TRP A 4 15.94 1.14 -7.42
CA TRP A 4 15.98 0.25 -6.27
C TRP A 4 16.15 1.05 -4.99
N ASN A 5 15.45 0.63 -3.95
CA ASN A 5 15.65 1.11 -2.60
C ASN A 5 15.86 -0.11 -1.68
N TYR A 6 17.02 -0.20 -1.07
CA TYR A 6 17.40 -1.32 -0.22
C TYR A 6 17.29 -0.94 1.25
N ALA A 7 16.87 -1.89 2.08
CA ALA A 7 17.02 -1.74 3.51
C ALA A 7 18.50 -1.81 3.92
N GLU A 8 18.88 -1.11 4.97
CA GLU A 8 20.22 -1.25 5.57
C GLU A 8 20.47 -2.68 6.06
N LYS A 9 19.43 -3.29 6.63
CA LYS A 9 19.46 -4.70 7.03
C LYS A 9 19.38 -5.61 5.81
N LYS A 10 20.44 -6.39 5.58
CA LYS A 10 20.51 -7.36 4.47
C LYS A 10 19.40 -8.41 4.54
N GLY A 11 18.81 -8.71 3.39
CA GLY A 11 17.76 -9.73 3.26
C GLY A 11 16.43 -9.34 3.93
N TYR A 12 16.17 -8.06 4.07
CA TYR A 12 14.96 -7.54 4.69
C TYR A 12 14.36 -6.42 3.85
N SER A 13 13.02 -6.41 3.70
CA SER A 13 12.29 -5.36 2.98
C SER A 13 12.88 -5.01 1.60
N GLY A 14 12.77 -3.75 1.19
CA GLY A 14 13.26 -3.24 -0.09
C GLY A 14 12.14 -3.14 -1.13
N THR A 15 12.28 -2.16 -2.04
CA THR A 15 11.36 -1.89 -3.13
C THR A 15 12.10 -1.66 -4.43
N ALA A 16 11.40 -1.84 -5.56
CA ALA A 16 11.93 -1.58 -6.88
C ALA A 16 10.84 -1.06 -7.83
N VAL A 17 11.24 -0.24 -8.79
CA VAL A 17 10.39 0.20 -9.89
C VAL A 17 11.07 -0.08 -11.22
N PHE A 18 10.31 -0.67 -12.15
CA PHE A 18 10.71 -0.87 -13.54
C PHE A 18 9.81 -0.01 -14.41
N THR A 19 10.38 0.88 -15.19
CA THR A 19 9.62 1.80 -16.05
C THR A 19 10.22 1.92 -17.44
N LYS A 20 9.35 2.09 -18.44
CA LYS A 20 9.72 2.43 -19.82
C LYS A 20 9.82 3.94 -20.02
N LYS A 21 9.05 4.73 -19.24
CA LYS A 21 9.11 6.18 -19.29
C LYS A 21 10.24 6.70 -18.40
N HIS A 22 10.94 7.71 -18.87
CA HIS A 22 11.98 8.39 -18.11
C HIS A 22 11.32 9.38 -17.13
N PRO A 23 11.50 9.25 -15.81
CA PRO A 23 10.99 10.22 -14.84
C PRO A 23 11.85 11.50 -14.85
N LEU A 24 11.27 12.62 -14.46
CA LEU A 24 11.97 13.89 -14.27
C LEU A 24 12.91 13.82 -13.06
N LYS A 25 12.48 13.13 -12.01
CA LYS A 25 13.22 12.96 -10.75
C LYS A 25 12.86 11.64 -10.08
N VAL A 26 13.81 11.08 -9.35
CA VAL A 26 13.60 9.88 -8.53
C VAL A 26 14.26 10.09 -7.18
N TRP A 27 13.60 9.65 -6.11
CA TRP A 27 14.19 9.61 -4.78
C TRP A 27 13.62 8.47 -3.95
N ASN A 28 14.37 8.08 -2.94
CA ASN A 28 14.05 7.02 -2.00
C ASN A 28 13.62 7.61 -0.65
N GLY A 29 12.68 6.93 0.00
CA GLY A 29 12.19 7.31 1.32
C GLY A 29 11.18 8.44 1.32
N ILE A 30 10.83 8.89 2.51
CA ILE A 30 9.88 10.00 2.76
C ILE A 30 10.57 11.21 3.40
N GLY A 31 11.91 11.16 3.55
CA GLY A 31 12.71 12.22 4.17
C GLY A 31 12.78 12.12 5.70
N MET A 32 12.48 10.97 6.27
CA MET A 32 12.53 10.69 7.70
C MET A 32 13.46 9.52 7.99
N GLU A 33 14.62 9.77 8.61
CA GLU A 33 15.65 8.77 8.89
C GLU A 33 15.11 7.52 9.58
N GLU A 34 14.20 7.69 10.53
CA GLU A 34 13.53 6.62 11.27
C GLU A 34 12.79 5.62 10.34
N HIS A 35 12.29 6.08 9.19
CA HIS A 35 11.51 5.29 8.24
C HIS A 35 12.33 4.83 7.04
N ASP A 36 13.32 5.63 6.65
CA ASP A 36 14.00 5.45 5.36
C ASP A 36 15.08 4.36 5.37
N GLN A 37 15.43 3.82 6.55
CA GLN A 37 16.40 2.73 6.70
C GLN A 37 15.90 1.37 6.18
N GLU A 38 14.60 1.21 5.98
CA GLU A 38 14.01 -0.08 5.59
C GLU A 38 13.72 -0.21 4.07
N GLY A 39 14.08 0.80 3.27
CA GLY A 39 13.95 0.73 1.80
C GLY A 39 12.52 0.58 1.29
N ARG A 40 11.55 1.24 1.92
CA ARG A 40 10.12 0.98 1.73
C ARG A 40 9.43 1.84 0.69
N VAL A 41 10.01 2.97 0.31
CA VAL A 41 9.35 3.93 -0.58
C VAL A 41 10.30 4.38 -1.68
N ILE A 42 9.82 4.38 -2.92
CA ILE A 42 10.46 5.06 -4.07
C ILE A 42 9.42 5.97 -4.69
N THR A 43 9.80 7.21 -4.94
CA THR A 43 8.96 8.17 -5.66
C THR A 43 9.59 8.54 -6.99
N LEU A 44 8.80 8.48 -8.04
CA LEU A 44 9.15 8.93 -9.39
C LEU A 44 8.28 10.15 -9.73
N GLU A 45 8.90 11.24 -10.09
CA GLU A 45 8.22 12.41 -10.63
C GLU A 45 8.12 12.31 -12.14
N PHE A 46 6.89 12.36 -12.65
CA PHE A 46 6.60 12.55 -14.08
C PHE A 46 6.05 13.96 -14.33
N GLU A 47 5.86 14.32 -15.58
CA GLU A 47 5.36 15.66 -15.96
C GLU A 47 4.04 16.00 -15.26
N ASP A 48 3.09 15.06 -15.27
CA ASP A 48 1.71 15.29 -14.84
C ASP A 48 1.37 14.66 -13.48
N PHE A 49 2.22 13.81 -12.90
CA PHE A 49 1.92 13.06 -11.66
C PHE A 49 3.17 12.56 -10.95
N PHE A 50 3.00 12.20 -9.68
CA PHE A 50 3.95 11.40 -8.94
C PHE A 50 3.51 9.93 -8.93
N PHE A 51 4.46 9.03 -9.14
CA PHE A 51 4.29 7.61 -8.93
C PHE A 51 5.06 7.17 -7.68
N VAL A 52 4.37 6.59 -6.72
CA VAL A 52 4.95 6.16 -5.45
C VAL A 52 4.76 4.66 -5.30
N THR A 53 5.86 3.90 -5.20
CA THR A 53 5.77 2.51 -4.74
C THR A 53 6.06 2.42 -3.26
N VAL A 54 5.33 1.55 -2.57
CA VAL A 54 5.42 1.42 -1.13
C VAL A 54 5.35 -0.05 -0.68
N TYR A 55 6.11 -0.37 0.34
CA TYR A 55 5.97 -1.61 1.10
C TYR A 55 5.77 -1.25 2.58
N THR A 56 4.51 -1.14 2.98
CA THR A 56 4.12 -0.74 4.34
C THR A 56 4.67 -1.72 5.38
N PRO A 57 5.20 -1.24 6.53
CA PRO A 57 5.66 -2.11 7.59
C PRO A 57 4.55 -3.05 8.09
N ASN A 58 4.86 -4.33 8.22
CA ASN A 58 3.96 -5.29 8.85
C ASN A 58 4.00 -5.14 10.38
N SER A 59 2.84 -5.21 11.04
CA SER A 59 2.75 -5.12 12.52
C SER A 59 3.34 -6.33 13.24
N GLN A 60 3.67 -7.40 12.51
CA GLN A 60 4.28 -8.64 12.98
C GLN A 60 3.39 -9.49 13.92
N SER A 61 3.88 -10.66 14.26
CA SER A 61 3.22 -11.55 15.22
C SER A 61 3.07 -10.84 16.57
N GLU A 62 1.94 -11.06 17.25
CA GLU A 62 1.64 -10.43 18.54
C GLU A 62 1.62 -8.89 18.49
N LEU A 63 1.51 -8.33 17.27
CA LEU A 63 1.44 -6.88 17.01
C LEU A 63 2.63 -6.08 17.57
N LYS A 64 3.82 -6.70 17.60
CA LYS A 64 5.03 -6.10 18.20
C LYS A 64 5.46 -4.78 17.57
N ARG A 65 5.07 -4.52 16.34
CA ARG A 65 5.38 -3.28 15.60
C ARG A 65 4.13 -2.42 15.33
N LEU A 66 3.01 -2.68 15.99
CA LEU A 66 1.78 -1.93 15.71
C LEU A 66 1.96 -0.42 15.98
N ASP A 67 2.53 -0.05 17.13
CA ASP A 67 2.73 1.36 17.48
C ASP A 67 3.64 2.08 16.47
N TYR A 68 4.74 1.43 16.06
CA TYR A 68 5.61 1.96 15.00
C TYR A 68 4.85 2.12 13.69
N ARG A 69 4.06 1.11 13.32
CA ARG A 69 3.27 1.15 12.09
C ARG A 69 2.25 2.29 12.12
N MET A 70 1.58 2.55 13.23
CA MET A 70 0.62 3.64 13.33
C MET A 70 1.29 5.00 13.06
N LYS A 71 2.47 5.23 13.65
CA LYS A 71 3.27 6.42 13.36
C LYS A 71 3.69 6.49 11.89
N TRP A 72 4.19 5.38 11.35
CA TRP A 72 4.61 5.30 9.94
C TRP A 72 3.46 5.64 8.98
N GLU A 73 2.24 5.15 9.25
CA GLU A 73 1.05 5.45 8.44
C GLU A 73 0.68 6.94 8.46
N ASP A 74 0.80 7.60 9.61
CA ASP A 74 0.54 9.04 9.71
C ASP A 74 1.57 9.85 8.92
N ASP A 75 2.85 9.56 9.11
CA ASP A 75 3.95 10.25 8.43
C ASP A 75 3.90 10.01 6.91
N PHE A 76 3.56 8.79 6.48
CA PHE A 76 3.41 8.45 5.06
C PHE A 76 2.19 9.14 4.43
N ARG A 77 1.05 9.22 5.13
CA ARG A 77 -0.12 9.97 4.68
C ARG A 77 0.19 11.44 4.49
N GLU A 78 0.87 12.07 5.44
CA GLU A 78 1.31 13.46 5.32
C GLU A 78 2.25 13.66 4.11
N TYR A 79 3.20 12.74 3.91
CA TYR A 79 4.07 12.74 2.75
C TYR A 79 3.30 12.70 1.43
N LEU A 80 2.32 11.82 1.28
CA LEU A 80 1.48 11.74 0.08
C LEU A 80 0.64 13.02 -0.12
N GLN A 81 0.13 13.62 0.95
CA GLN A 81 -0.62 14.88 0.88
C GLN A 81 0.27 16.04 0.42
N GLU A 82 1.53 16.10 0.86
CA GLU A 82 2.46 17.14 0.37
C GLU A 82 2.74 16.97 -1.14
N LEU A 83 2.95 15.75 -1.62
CA LEU A 83 3.08 15.48 -3.05
C LEU A 83 1.82 15.89 -3.81
N ASP A 84 0.64 15.55 -3.29
CA ASP A 84 -0.63 15.83 -3.95
C ASP A 84 -0.94 17.32 -4.08
N LYS A 85 -0.35 18.18 -3.27
CA LYS A 85 -0.46 19.64 -3.44
C LYS A 85 0.19 20.12 -4.74
N GLU A 86 1.21 19.43 -5.21
CA GLU A 86 1.94 19.81 -6.42
C GLU A 86 1.36 19.12 -7.66
N LYS A 87 1.26 17.79 -7.63
CA LYS A 87 0.75 16.96 -8.73
C LYS A 87 -0.05 15.78 -8.18
N PRO A 88 -1.03 15.25 -8.95
CA PRO A 88 -1.72 14.02 -8.58
C PRO A 88 -0.75 12.88 -8.28
N VAL A 89 -1.11 12.05 -7.32
CA VAL A 89 -0.32 10.90 -6.89
C VAL A 89 -0.99 9.61 -7.35
N ILE A 90 -0.20 8.70 -7.90
CA ILE A 90 -0.54 7.28 -8.06
C ILE A 90 0.38 6.50 -7.12
N MET A 91 -0.17 5.92 -6.06
CA MET A 91 0.55 5.09 -5.12
C MET A 91 0.17 3.63 -5.29
N THR A 92 1.13 2.73 -5.26
CA THR A 92 0.92 1.30 -5.38
C THR A 92 1.88 0.49 -4.52
N GLY A 93 1.45 -0.66 -4.06
CA GLY A 93 2.29 -1.61 -3.35
C GLY A 93 1.54 -2.47 -2.35
N ASP A 94 2.30 -3.21 -1.55
CA ASP A 94 1.80 -4.00 -0.43
C ASP A 94 1.59 -3.09 0.78
N LEU A 95 0.33 -2.84 1.11
CA LEU A 95 -0.04 -2.01 2.26
C LEU A 95 -0.19 -2.81 3.56
N ASN A 96 0.02 -4.13 3.51
CA ASN A 96 -0.08 -5.01 4.68
C ASN A 96 -1.37 -4.81 5.48
N VAL A 97 -2.47 -4.48 4.82
CA VAL A 97 -3.80 -4.34 5.41
C VAL A 97 -4.90 -4.75 4.44
N ALA A 98 -5.86 -5.55 4.89
CA ALA A 98 -7.15 -5.68 4.25
C ALA A 98 -8.08 -4.61 4.84
N HIS A 99 -8.62 -3.71 4.01
CA HIS A 99 -9.36 -2.55 4.50
C HIS A 99 -10.70 -2.95 5.12
N GLU A 100 -11.54 -3.65 4.37
CA GLU A 100 -12.88 -4.01 4.77
C GLU A 100 -13.07 -5.52 4.95
N GLU A 101 -14.16 -5.95 5.59
CA GLU A 101 -14.46 -7.38 5.77
C GLU A 101 -14.57 -8.13 4.43
N ILE A 102 -14.93 -7.46 3.36
CA ILE A 102 -15.00 -8.01 2.00
C ILE A 102 -13.60 -8.29 1.40
N ASP A 103 -12.55 -7.69 1.95
CA ASP A 103 -11.18 -7.77 1.43
C ASP A 103 -10.39 -8.99 1.93
N LEU A 104 -11.01 -9.85 2.76
CA LEU A 104 -10.40 -11.11 3.17
C LEU A 104 -11.46 -12.20 3.39
N LYS A 105 -11.02 -13.45 3.27
CA LYS A 105 -11.93 -14.62 3.36
C LYS A 105 -12.53 -14.84 4.75
N ASN A 106 -11.75 -14.63 5.81
CA ASN A 106 -12.13 -14.97 7.19
C ASN A 106 -12.02 -13.75 8.13
N PRO A 107 -12.83 -12.69 7.97
CA PRO A 107 -12.68 -11.46 8.74
C PRO A 107 -12.86 -11.67 10.24
N LYS A 108 -13.83 -12.47 10.66
CA LYS A 108 -14.17 -12.66 12.08
C LYS A 108 -13.00 -13.20 12.91
N THR A 109 -12.19 -14.11 12.35
CA THR A 109 -11.07 -14.74 13.06
C THR A 109 -9.79 -13.93 12.98
N ASN A 110 -9.73 -12.88 12.16
CA ASN A 110 -8.53 -12.09 11.90
C ASN A 110 -8.52 -10.70 12.53
N LYS A 111 -9.58 -10.28 13.24
CA LYS A 111 -9.71 -8.93 13.83
C LYS A 111 -8.60 -8.51 14.79
N LYS A 112 -7.82 -9.47 15.32
CA LYS A 112 -6.68 -9.22 16.20
C LYS A 112 -5.34 -9.62 15.59
N ASN A 113 -5.32 -9.93 14.30
CA ASN A 113 -4.11 -10.32 13.60
C ASN A 113 -3.56 -9.14 12.79
N ALA A 114 -2.23 -9.09 12.65
CA ALA A 114 -1.57 -8.13 11.80
C ALA A 114 -2.18 -8.15 10.38
N GLY A 115 -2.44 -6.97 9.83
CA GLY A 115 -3.09 -6.77 8.54
C GLY A 115 -4.62 -6.66 8.60
N PHE A 116 -5.26 -6.86 9.78
CA PHE A 116 -6.71 -6.67 9.92
C PHE A 116 -7.15 -6.19 11.32
N THR A 117 -6.24 -5.58 12.07
CA THR A 117 -6.61 -4.89 13.31
C THR A 117 -7.45 -3.66 12.99
N GLN A 118 -8.23 -3.20 13.95
CA GLN A 118 -9.05 -1.99 13.76
C GLN A 118 -8.15 -0.78 13.51
N GLU A 119 -7.05 -0.68 14.23
CA GLU A 119 -6.08 0.40 14.11
C GLU A 119 -5.49 0.50 12.69
N GLU A 120 -5.08 -0.62 12.10
CA GLU A 120 -4.56 -0.66 10.72
C GLU A 120 -5.61 -0.26 9.70
N ARG A 121 -6.84 -0.74 9.85
CA ARG A 121 -7.98 -0.41 8.98
C ARG A 121 -8.38 1.06 9.09
N ASP A 122 -8.37 1.62 10.30
CA ASP A 122 -8.66 3.03 10.54
C ASP A 122 -7.63 3.93 9.86
N LYS A 123 -6.33 3.57 9.91
CA LYS A 123 -5.28 4.31 9.20
C LYS A 123 -5.48 4.29 7.68
N PHE A 124 -5.92 3.19 7.11
CA PHE A 124 -6.26 3.15 5.68
C PHE A 124 -7.49 4.01 5.36
N THR A 125 -8.50 4.00 6.23
CA THR A 125 -9.67 4.89 6.12
C THR A 125 -9.26 6.36 6.20
N GLU A 126 -8.35 6.73 7.12
CA GLU A 126 -7.79 8.07 7.22
C GLU A 126 -7.02 8.47 5.96
N LEU A 127 -6.25 7.54 5.37
CA LEU A 127 -5.54 7.78 4.10
C LEU A 127 -6.53 8.11 2.98
N LEU A 128 -7.58 7.32 2.81
CA LEU A 128 -8.60 7.59 1.80
C LEU A 128 -9.33 8.92 2.07
N GLY A 129 -9.66 9.20 3.35
CA GLY A 129 -10.26 10.46 3.78
C GLY A 129 -9.38 11.69 3.57
N ALA A 130 -8.08 11.51 3.35
CA ALA A 130 -7.10 12.57 3.11
C ALA A 130 -7.02 13.01 1.63
N GLY A 131 -7.93 12.55 0.78
CA GLY A 131 -8.01 12.94 -0.63
C GLY A 131 -7.55 11.87 -1.62
N PHE A 132 -7.68 10.60 -1.25
CA PHE A 132 -7.25 9.45 -2.05
C PHE A 132 -8.35 8.43 -2.26
N VAL A 133 -8.23 7.62 -3.31
CA VAL A 133 -9.22 6.61 -3.72
C VAL A 133 -8.54 5.26 -3.94
N ASP A 134 -9.07 4.21 -3.33
CA ASP A 134 -8.78 2.82 -3.68
C ASP A 134 -9.41 2.51 -5.05
N SER A 135 -8.60 2.42 -6.08
CA SER A 135 -9.05 2.29 -7.47
C SER A 135 -9.88 1.02 -7.70
N PHE A 136 -9.46 -0.10 -7.10
CA PHE A 136 -10.18 -1.36 -7.26
C PHE A 136 -11.56 -1.30 -6.59
N ARG A 137 -11.64 -0.80 -5.36
CA ARG A 137 -12.90 -0.74 -4.63
C ARG A 137 -13.84 0.34 -5.18
N TYR A 138 -13.29 1.41 -5.74
CA TYR A 138 -14.07 2.42 -6.45
C TYR A 138 -14.84 1.83 -7.65
N LEU A 139 -14.19 1.00 -8.47
CA LEU A 139 -14.83 0.35 -9.62
C LEU A 139 -15.62 -0.90 -9.26
N ASN A 140 -15.28 -1.58 -8.17
CA ASN A 140 -15.84 -2.87 -7.76
C ASN A 140 -16.30 -2.83 -6.30
N PRO A 141 -17.28 -2.00 -5.92
CA PRO A 141 -17.62 -1.72 -4.52
C PRO A 141 -18.09 -2.97 -3.75
N GLU A 142 -18.73 -3.92 -4.41
CA GLU A 142 -19.32 -5.10 -3.78
C GLU A 142 -18.67 -6.44 -4.21
N LEU A 143 -17.59 -6.39 -4.99
CA LEU A 143 -16.93 -7.61 -5.48
C LEU A 143 -16.16 -8.31 -4.37
N ALA A 144 -16.70 -9.40 -3.86
CA ALA A 144 -16.05 -10.27 -2.89
C ALA A 144 -15.11 -11.29 -3.57
N GLY A 145 -14.19 -11.90 -2.79
CA GLY A 145 -13.29 -12.93 -3.30
C GLY A 145 -12.19 -12.43 -4.24
N ALA A 146 -11.94 -11.13 -4.20
CA ALA A 146 -10.88 -10.49 -4.96
C ALA A 146 -9.66 -10.30 -4.04
N TYR A 147 -8.71 -11.22 -4.14
CA TYR A 147 -7.56 -11.27 -3.26
C TYR A 147 -6.25 -11.14 -4.05
N THR A 148 -5.21 -10.60 -3.38
CA THR A 148 -3.87 -10.41 -3.94
C THR A 148 -2.82 -11.26 -3.27
N TRP A 149 -3.11 -11.74 -2.05
CA TRP A 149 -2.18 -12.53 -1.26
C TRP A 149 -2.87 -13.72 -0.56
N TRP A 150 -2.12 -14.85 -0.42
CA TRP A 150 -2.51 -16.05 0.31
C TRP A 150 -1.35 -16.54 1.16
N SER A 151 -1.63 -16.91 2.41
CA SER A 151 -0.62 -17.54 3.26
C SER A 151 -0.08 -18.83 2.63
N TYR A 152 1.21 -19.08 2.78
CA TYR A 152 1.83 -20.36 2.42
C TYR A 152 1.37 -21.51 3.32
N ARG A 153 0.71 -21.22 4.45
CA ARG A 153 0.25 -22.21 5.42
C ARG A 153 -1.16 -22.69 5.11
N PHE A 154 -1.48 -23.89 5.58
CA PHE A 154 -2.83 -24.46 5.57
C PHE A 154 -3.50 -24.56 4.19
N LYS A 155 -2.70 -24.62 3.11
CA LYS A 155 -3.23 -24.66 1.73
C LYS A 155 -4.19 -23.50 1.43
N ALA A 156 -3.85 -22.30 1.89
CA ALA A 156 -4.72 -21.13 1.80
C ALA A 156 -5.08 -20.79 0.36
N ARG A 157 -4.14 -20.93 -0.60
CA ARG A 157 -4.41 -20.67 -2.02
C ARG A 157 -5.37 -21.70 -2.64
N GLU A 158 -5.23 -22.99 -2.29
CA GLU A 158 -6.16 -24.02 -2.76
C GLU A 158 -7.60 -23.79 -2.26
N LYS A 159 -7.74 -23.24 -1.06
CA LYS A 159 -9.03 -22.93 -0.41
C LYS A 159 -9.55 -21.53 -0.74
N ASP A 160 -8.84 -20.78 -1.55
CA ASP A 160 -9.06 -19.36 -1.81
C ASP A 160 -9.26 -18.52 -0.52
N ALA A 161 -8.48 -18.87 0.53
CA ALA A 161 -8.47 -18.14 1.79
C ALA A 161 -7.47 -16.97 1.71
N GLY A 162 -7.77 -16.00 0.87
CA GLY A 162 -6.90 -14.89 0.52
C GLY A 162 -7.26 -13.59 1.23
N TRP A 163 -6.39 -12.61 0.99
CA TRP A 163 -6.46 -11.23 1.45
C TRP A 163 -6.15 -10.29 0.29
N ARG A 164 -6.83 -9.16 0.21
CA ARG A 164 -6.44 -8.05 -0.67
C ARG A 164 -5.65 -7.05 0.16
N ILE A 165 -4.35 -7.04 -0.02
CA ILE A 165 -3.40 -6.20 0.70
C ILE A 165 -2.50 -5.37 -0.21
N ASP A 166 -2.55 -5.61 -1.52
CA ASP A 166 -1.88 -4.82 -2.55
C ASP A 166 -2.89 -3.90 -3.21
N TYR A 167 -2.53 -2.66 -3.41
CA TYR A 167 -3.42 -1.60 -3.85
C TYR A 167 -2.82 -0.74 -4.93
N PHE A 168 -3.70 -0.15 -5.74
CA PHE A 168 -3.49 1.10 -6.45
C PHE A 168 -4.38 2.17 -5.84
N VAL A 169 -3.78 3.18 -5.24
CA VAL A 169 -4.45 4.31 -4.63
C VAL A 169 -4.10 5.57 -5.41
N VAL A 170 -5.11 6.36 -5.76
CA VAL A 170 -4.98 7.50 -6.66
C VAL A 170 -5.54 8.75 -6.00
N SER A 171 -4.96 9.91 -6.27
CA SER A 171 -5.52 11.20 -5.85
C SER A 171 -7.00 11.33 -6.25
N GLU A 172 -7.87 11.74 -5.34
CA GLU A 172 -9.33 11.89 -5.53
C GLU A 172 -9.67 12.67 -6.81
N ARG A 173 -8.92 13.74 -7.11
CA ARG A 173 -9.12 14.56 -8.32
C ARG A 173 -8.88 13.83 -9.63
N TRP A 174 -8.29 12.63 -9.60
CA TRP A 174 -8.06 11.77 -10.76
C TRP A 174 -8.98 10.54 -10.81
N LYS A 175 -9.92 10.40 -9.87
CA LYS A 175 -10.78 9.22 -9.80
C LYS A 175 -11.56 8.95 -11.08
N GLU A 176 -12.05 10.00 -11.75
CA GLU A 176 -12.78 9.87 -13.01
C GLU A 176 -11.90 9.42 -14.19
N LYS A 177 -10.57 9.40 -14.02
CA LYS A 177 -9.60 8.87 -15.00
C LYS A 177 -9.28 7.38 -14.77
N ILE A 178 -9.83 6.77 -13.73
CA ILE A 178 -9.66 5.34 -13.47
C ILE A 178 -10.58 4.58 -14.42
N GLU A 179 -10.01 3.95 -15.44
CA GLU A 179 -10.78 3.21 -16.45
C GLU A 179 -10.97 1.75 -16.05
N ASP A 180 -9.99 1.16 -15.39
CA ASP A 180 -10.03 -0.25 -14.98
C ASP A 180 -9.11 -0.50 -13.78
N ALA A 181 -9.40 -1.58 -13.02
CA ALA A 181 -8.58 -2.08 -11.92
C ALA A 181 -8.69 -3.61 -11.87
N ILE A 182 -7.65 -4.30 -12.32
CA ILE A 182 -7.64 -5.76 -12.51
C ILE A 182 -6.71 -6.41 -11.49
N ILE A 183 -7.17 -7.50 -10.88
CA ILE A 183 -6.35 -8.40 -10.08
C ILE A 183 -6.08 -9.67 -10.91
N TYR A 184 -4.81 -9.91 -11.23
CA TYR A 184 -4.38 -11.15 -11.89
C TYR A 184 -4.18 -12.24 -10.83
N LYS A 185 -4.90 -13.36 -10.98
CA LYS A 185 -4.85 -14.54 -10.08
C LYS A 185 -3.84 -15.60 -10.52
#